data_bcf06b969da91f3e4afa368021124c24
#
_entry.id   bcf06b969da91f3e4afa368021124c24
#
_cell.length_a   1.000
_cell.length_b   1.000
_cell.length_c   1.000
_cell.angle_alpha   90.00
_cell.angle_beta   90.00
_cell.angle_gamma   90.00
#
_symmetry.space_group_name_H-M   'P 1'
#
loop_
_entity.id
_entity.type
_entity.pdbx_description
1 polymer ?
#
loop_
_entity_poly.entity_id
_entity_poly.type
_entity_poly.pdbx_seq_one_letter_code
_entity_poly.pdbx_strand_id
1 'polypeptide(L)'
;LAGGIGDPSVRNMGTLGGSIANADPAADYPAALLALGATVRTDRRTIGADQFFTGLYETALQPGELVTAVDFPVPQAAGYEKYRNPASRFALVGVFVARTAAGVRVAVTGAKGHVFRSPELEAALSASFTPEAAKAVRLSPADMNADMHASQEYRAAMVSVMAARAVASALAR
;
A
#
# COMPACT_ATOMS: atom_id res chain seq x y z
N LEU A 1 -10.34 2.99 1.72
CA LEU A 1 -9.05 3.18 2.41
C LEU A 1 -9.14 4.28 3.45
N ALA A 2 -9.35 5.55 3.07
CA ALA A 2 -9.25 6.72 3.96
C ALA A 2 -10.07 6.60 5.26
N GLY A 3 -11.31 6.13 5.21
CA GLY A 3 -12.16 5.93 6.39
C GLY A 3 -11.64 4.87 7.38
N GLY A 4 -10.67 4.05 6.97
CA GLY A 4 -10.01 3.04 7.80
C GLY A 4 -8.70 3.49 8.44
N ILE A 5 -8.23 4.70 8.19
CA ILE A 5 -6.97 5.22 8.74
C ILE A 5 -7.16 5.54 10.23
N GLY A 6 -6.30 5.00 11.08
CA GLY A 6 -6.22 5.31 12.51
C GLY A 6 -7.60 5.38 13.21
N ASP A 7 -7.76 6.40 14.01
CA ASP A 7 -9.01 6.79 14.65
C ASP A 7 -9.56 8.12 14.10
N PRO A 8 -10.71 8.64 14.58
CA PRO A 8 -11.25 9.92 14.15
C PRO A 8 -10.29 11.11 14.36
N SER A 9 -9.53 11.13 15.46
CA SER A 9 -8.58 12.21 15.75
C SER A 9 -7.45 12.25 14.72
N VAL A 10 -6.89 11.08 14.38
CA VAL A 10 -5.87 10.94 13.33
C VAL A 10 -6.40 11.42 11.98
N ARG A 11 -7.62 11.03 11.60
CA ARG A 11 -8.22 11.44 10.32
C ARG A 11 -8.54 12.93 10.26
N ASN A 12 -8.93 13.54 11.38
CA ASN A 12 -9.23 14.97 11.44
C ASN A 12 -8.00 15.86 11.33
N MET A 13 -6.83 15.37 11.77
CA MET A 13 -5.57 16.11 11.74
C MET A 13 -4.71 15.77 10.52
N GLY A 14 -4.83 14.53 9.99
CA GLY A 14 -4.00 14.04 8.91
C GLY A 14 -4.40 14.61 7.55
N THR A 15 -3.40 14.82 6.69
CA THR A 15 -3.58 15.16 5.28
C THR A 15 -2.98 14.06 4.39
N LEU A 16 -3.46 13.95 3.16
CA LEU A 16 -2.87 13.05 2.18
C LEU A 16 -1.38 13.38 1.95
N GLY A 17 -1.09 14.66 1.68
CA GLY A 17 0.28 15.12 1.42
C GLY A 17 1.21 14.89 2.61
N GLY A 18 0.76 15.17 3.84
CA GLY A 18 1.54 14.90 5.05
C GLY A 18 1.82 13.42 5.26
N SER A 19 0.83 12.56 5.04
CA SER A 19 1.00 11.11 5.19
C SER A 19 2.02 10.53 4.21
N ILE A 20 1.95 10.92 2.92
CA ILE A 20 2.90 10.40 1.93
C ILE A 20 4.29 11.01 2.06
N ALA A 21 4.40 12.29 2.44
CA ALA A 21 5.69 12.94 2.69
C ALA A 21 6.42 12.35 3.91
N ASN A 22 5.67 11.96 4.96
CA ASN A 22 6.23 11.29 6.13
C ASN A 22 6.69 9.85 5.83
N ALA A 23 6.10 9.19 4.84
CA ALA A 23 6.45 7.84 4.37
C ALA A 23 6.55 6.79 5.50
N ASP A 24 5.63 6.86 6.47
CA ASP A 24 5.54 5.84 7.52
C ASP A 24 5.27 4.46 6.88
N PRO A 25 6.10 3.43 7.19
CA PRO A 25 5.92 2.08 6.62
C PRO A 25 4.55 1.46 6.87
N ALA A 26 3.87 1.86 7.93
CA ALA A 26 2.55 1.36 8.31
C ALA A 26 1.38 2.26 7.87
N ALA A 27 1.67 3.36 7.15
CA ALA A 27 0.65 4.24 6.61
C ALA A 27 -0.13 3.58 5.45
N ASP A 28 -1.41 3.92 5.33
CA ASP A 28 -2.32 3.33 4.34
C ASP A 28 -2.18 3.97 2.94
N TYR A 29 -2.05 5.30 2.86
CA TYR A 29 -2.00 6.03 1.58
C TYR A 29 -0.86 5.61 0.65
N PRO A 30 0.37 5.32 1.12
CA PRO A 30 1.45 4.88 0.24
C PRO A 30 1.09 3.65 -0.60
N ALA A 31 0.34 2.69 -0.04
CA ALA A 31 -0.12 1.52 -0.81
C ALA A 31 -1.08 1.91 -1.94
N ALA A 32 -1.96 2.89 -1.71
CA ALA A 32 -2.85 3.39 -2.77
C ALA A 32 -2.07 4.08 -3.89
N LEU A 33 -1.05 4.91 -3.55
CA LEU A 33 -0.23 5.57 -4.55
C LEU A 33 0.46 4.55 -5.46
N LEU A 34 1.13 3.55 -4.89
CA LEU A 34 1.84 2.54 -5.67
C LEU A 34 0.88 1.69 -6.51
N ALA A 35 -0.18 1.17 -5.91
CA ALA A 35 -1.09 0.27 -6.61
C ALA A 35 -1.90 0.97 -7.71
N LEU A 36 -2.24 2.24 -7.54
CA LEU A 36 -2.93 3.01 -8.57
C LEU A 36 -1.98 3.60 -9.62
N GLY A 37 -0.65 3.52 -9.39
CA GLY A 37 0.32 4.18 -10.26
C GLY A 37 0.15 5.69 -10.26
N ALA A 38 -0.07 6.26 -9.08
CA ALA A 38 -0.32 7.69 -8.91
C ALA A 38 0.89 8.54 -9.29
N THR A 39 0.64 9.82 -9.52
CA THR A 39 1.66 10.82 -9.78
C THR A 39 1.61 11.89 -8.71
N VAL A 40 2.73 12.11 -8.01
CA VAL A 40 2.88 13.16 -7.01
C VAL A 40 3.36 14.42 -7.70
N ARG A 41 2.62 15.52 -7.54
CA ARG A 41 3.05 16.86 -7.95
C ARG A 41 3.58 17.63 -6.76
N THR A 42 4.74 18.21 -6.93
CA THR A 42 5.35 19.12 -5.95
C THR A 42 5.31 20.55 -6.47
N ASP A 43 5.78 21.48 -5.65
CA ASP A 43 6.02 22.88 -6.05
C ASP A 43 7.16 23.02 -7.09
N ARG A 44 7.93 21.94 -7.36
CA ARG A 44 9.12 21.95 -8.21
C ARG A 44 9.04 20.99 -9.39
N ARG A 45 8.37 19.84 -9.25
CA ARG A 45 8.38 18.75 -10.25
C ARG A 45 7.26 17.75 -10.05
N THR A 46 7.23 16.78 -10.95
CA THR A 46 6.32 15.65 -10.90
C THR A 46 7.11 14.36 -10.69
N ILE A 47 6.64 13.48 -9.78
CA ILE A 47 7.32 12.23 -9.40
C ILE A 47 6.31 11.09 -9.49
N GLY A 48 6.62 10.02 -10.24
CA GLY A 48 5.79 8.81 -10.26
C GLY A 48 5.85 8.07 -8.92
N ALA A 49 4.74 7.44 -8.53
CA ALA A 49 4.65 6.74 -7.24
C ALA A 49 5.73 5.66 -7.06
N ASP A 50 6.11 4.95 -8.15
CA ASP A 50 7.15 3.91 -8.10
C ASP A 50 8.55 4.46 -7.76
N GLN A 51 8.75 5.77 -7.87
CA GLN A 51 10.02 6.46 -7.58
C GLN A 51 9.93 7.35 -6.33
N PHE A 52 8.76 7.44 -5.70
CA PHE A 52 8.51 8.41 -4.64
C PHE A 52 9.01 7.92 -3.28
N PHE A 53 8.77 6.65 -2.92
CA PHE A 53 9.16 6.07 -1.63
C PHE A 53 10.53 5.40 -1.78
N THR A 54 11.57 5.91 -1.11
CA THR A 54 12.95 5.50 -1.29
C THR A 54 13.51 4.67 -0.13
N GLY A 55 12.85 4.71 1.03
CA GLY A 55 13.32 3.98 2.22
C GLY A 55 12.42 4.16 3.43
N LEU A 56 12.95 3.81 4.59
CA LEU A 56 12.27 3.93 5.88
C LEU A 56 12.14 5.42 6.26
N TYR A 57 10.90 5.94 6.31
CA TYR A 57 10.61 7.36 6.49
C TYR A 57 11.32 8.27 5.47
N GLU A 58 11.54 7.75 4.26
CA GLU A 58 12.31 8.43 3.25
C GLU A 58 11.56 8.49 1.91
N THR A 59 11.62 9.66 1.27
CA THR A 59 11.00 9.91 -0.03
C THR A 59 11.98 10.60 -0.96
N ALA A 60 11.63 10.69 -2.24
CA ALA A 60 12.39 11.44 -3.24
C ALA A 60 12.28 12.96 -3.10
N LEU A 61 11.53 13.47 -2.13
CA LEU A 61 11.41 14.92 -1.86
C LEU A 61 12.77 15.52 -1.46
N GLN A 62 13.07 16.68 -2.00
CA GLN A 62 14.25 17.46 -1.61
C GLN A 62 13.94 18.35 -0.39
N PRO A 63 14.95 18.83 0.35
CA PRO A 63 14.73 19.76 1.44
C PRO A 63 13.91 20.99 1.01
N GLY A 64 12.82 21.24 1.73
CA GLY A 64 11.88 22.31 1.44
C GLY A 64 10.99 22.12 0.20
N GLU A 65 10.97 20.92 -0.41
CA GLU A 65 10.05 20.57 -1.50
C GLU A 65 8.69 20.16 -0.91
N LEU A 66 7.60 20.75 -1.45
CA LEU A 66 6.25 20.55 -0.93
C LEU A 66 5.37 19.75 -1.89
N VAL A 67 4.67 18.75 -1.39
CA VAL A 67 3.61 18.07 -2.14
C VAL A 67 2.41 19.01 -2.28
N THR A 68 2.03 19.31 -3.52
CA THR A 68 0.91 20.21 -3.84
C THR A 68 -0.33 19.46 -4.32
N ALA A 69 -0.16 18.31 -4.99
CA ALA A 69 -1.26 17.47 -5.46
C ALA A 69 -0.82 16.03 -5.67
N VAL A 70 -1.80 15.13 -5.76
CA VAL A 70 -1.60 13.73 -6.19
C VAL A 70 -2.66 13.41 -7.23
N ASP A 71 -2.22 12.98 -8.40
CA ASP A 71 -3.10 12.51 -9.47
C ASP A 71 -3.25 10.99 -9.37
N PHE A 72 -4.48 10.53 -9.17
CA PHE A 72 -4.82 9.11 -9.11
C PHE A 72 -5.51 8.68 -10.40
N PRO A 73 -4.92 7.76 -11.18
CA PRO A 73 -5.65 7.10 -12.25
C PRO A 73 -6.87 6.35 -11.72
N VAL A 74 -8.00 6.44 -12.42
CA VAL A 74 -9.21 5.70 -12.04
C VAL A 74 -9.06 4.24 -12.43
N PRO A 75 -9.09 3.28 -11.50
CA PRO A 75 -8.96 1.87 -11.79
C PRO A 75 -10.28 1.28 -12.32
N GLN A 76 -10.21 0.15 -13.02
CA GLN A 76 -11.38 -0.66 -13.39
C GLN A 76 -11.98 -1.37 -12.17
N ALA A 77 -11.11 -1.83 -11.25
CA ALA A 77 -11.48 -2.40 -9.96
C ALA A 77 -10.34 -2.14 -8.97
N ALA A 78 -10.67 -1.85 -7.72
CA ALA A 78 -9.67 -1.69 -6.67
C ALA A 78 -10.24 -2.06 -5.29
N GLY A 79 -9.37 -2.66 -4.46
CA GLY A 79 -9.68 -3.00 -3.09
C GLY A 79 -8.49 -2.79 -2.18
N TYR A 80 -8.77 -2.45 -0.93
CA TYR A 80 -7.77 -2.31 0.12
C TYR A 80 -8.24 -3.00 1.39
N GLU A 81 -7.41 -3.88 1.90
CA GLU A 81 -7.65 -4.56 3.18
C GLU A 81 -6.39 -4.54 4.03
N LYS A 82 -6.56 -4.42 5.35
CA LYS A 82 -5.44 -4.44 6.27
C LYS A 82 -5.72 -5.27 7.52
N TYR A 83 -4.67 -5.93 7.98
CA TYR A 83 -4.60 -6.48 9.32
C TYR A 83 -4.11 -5.38 10.25
N ARG A 84 -5.00 -4.93 11.13
CA ARG A 84 -4.80 -3.74 11.98
C ARG A 84 -4.07 -4.10 13.26
N ASN A 85 -3.18 -3.24 13.68
CA ASN A 85 -2.72 -3.25 15.07
C ASN A 85 -3.91 -2.93 15.99
N PRO A 86 -4.18 -3.73 17.02
CA PRO A 86 -5.34 -3.52 17.90
C PRO A 86 -5.33 -2.16 18.62
N ALA A 87 -4.15 -1.64 18.98
CA ALA A 87 -4.00 -0.40 19.73
C ALA A 87 -4.02 0.84 18.82
N SER A 88 -3.10 0.89 17.85
CA SER A 88 -2.91 2.07 16.98
C SER A 88 -3.82 2.08 15.75
N ARG A 89 -4.37 0.92 15.37
CA ARG A 89 -5.10 0.67 14.12
C ARG A 89 -4.29 0.88 12.84
N PHE A 90 -2.98 1.09 12.95
CA PHE A 90 -2.08 1.08 11.81
C PHE A 90 -1.98 -0.32 11.18
N ALA A 91 -1.56 -0.36 9.93
CA ALA A 91 -1.41 -1.63 9.24
C ALA A 91 -0.21 -2.41 9.78
N LEU A 92 -0.44 -3.57 10.40
CA LEU A 92 0.62 -4.58 10.55
C LEU A 92 0.97 -5.17 9.19
N VAL A 93 -0.05 -5.41 8.36
CA VAL A 93 0.05 -5.72 6.94
C VAL A 93 -1.18 -5.12 6.25
N GLY A 94 -0.98 -4.28 5.27
CA GLY A 94 -2.05 -3.76 4.41
C GLY A 94 -1.75 -4.05 2.95
N VAL A 95 -2.77 -4.42 2.16
CA VAL A 95 -2.61 -4.70 0.74
C VAL A 95 -3.65 -3.94 -0.07
N PHE A 96 -3.16 -3.18 -1.03
CA PHE A 96 -3.97 -2.53 -2.05
C PHE A 96 -3.81 -3.26 -3.38
N VAL A 97 -4.92 -3.67 -3.97
CA VAL A 97 -4.96 -4.30 -5.29
C VAL A 97 -5.72 -3.38 -6.24
N ALA A 98 -5.17 -3.14 -7.42
CA ALA A 98 -5.82 -2.39 -8.47
C ALA A 98 -5.71 -3.10 -9.82
N ARG A 99 -6.83 -3.20 -10.56
CA ARG A 99 -6.86 -3.58 -11.96
C ARG A 99 -7.07 -2.32 -12.78
N THR A 100 -6.08 -1.99 -13.58
CA THR A 100 -6.06 -0.78 -14.44
C THR A 100 -6.03 -1.19 -15.91
N ALA A 101 -6.14 -0.22 -16.81
CA ALA A 101 -5.94 -0.47 -18.24
C ALA A 101 -4.50 -0.95 -18.56
N ALA A 102 -3.52 -0.61 -17.74
CA ALA A 102 -2.12 -1.01 -17.89
C ALA A 102 -1.79 -2.38 -17.23
N GLY A 103 -2.77 -3.00 -16.57
CA GLY A 103 -2.60 -4.30 -15.89
C GLY A 103 -2.94 -4.27 -14.41
N VAL A 104 -2.59 -5.35 -13.72
CA VAL A 104 -2.81 -5.48 -12.27
C VAL A 104 -1.60 -4.95 -11.51
N ARG A 105 -1.86 -4.16 -10.48
CA ARG A 105 -0.84 -3.67 -9.55
C ARG A 105 -1.23 -4.03 -8.13
N VAL A 106 -0.24 -4.46 -7.35
CA VAL A 106 -0.42 -4.84 -5.93
C VAL A 106 0.64 -4.16 -5.09
N ALA A 107 0.22 -3.37 -4.13
CA ALA A 107 1.12 -2.71 -3.19
C ALA A 107 0.85 -3.13 -1.75
N VAL A 108 1.93 -3.31 -1.00
CA VAL A 108 1.92 -3.79 0.38
C VAL A 108 2.51 -2.74 1.30
N THR A 109 1.82 -2.45 2.39
CA THR A 109 2.29 -1.57 3.47
C THR A 109 2.36 -2.35 4.79
N GLY A 110 3.15 -1.88 5.74
CA GLY A 110 3.32 -2.48 7.07
C GLY A 110 4.29 -3.66 7.12
N ALA A 111 4.48 -4.39 6.03
CA ALA A 111 5.23 -5.64 6.05
C ALA A 111 6.75 -5.48 5.92
N LYS A 112 7.24 -4.38 5.35
CA LYS A 112 8.67 -4.05 5.20
C LYS A 112 8.95 -2.64 5.72
N GLY A 113 10.20 -2.22 5.68
CA GLY A 113 10.66 -0.89 6.09
C GLY A 113 10.09 0.27 5.25
N HIS A 114 9.46 0.00 4.12
CA HIS A 114 8.69 0.95 3.32
C HIS A 114 7.63 0.21 2.49
N VAL A 115 6.71 0.94 1.92
CA VAL A 115 5.71 0.41 0.99
C VAL A 115 6.39 -0.18 -0.25
N PHE A 116 5.90 -1.31 -0.76
CA PHE A 116 6.49 -1.98 -1.92
C PHE A 116 5.43 -2.63 -2.80
N ARG A 117 5.76 -2.87 -4.05
CA ARG A 117 4.96 -3.68 -4.97
C ARG A 117 5.33 -5.16 -4.84
N SER A 118 4.35 -6.07 -5.05
CA SER A 118 4.59 -7.51 -5.07
C SER A 118 4.43 -8.07 -6.48
N PRO A 119 5.53 -8.26 -7.22
CA PRO A 119 5.50 -8.85 -8.56
C PRO A 119 4.85 -10.24 -8.61
N GLU A 120 5.02 -11.04 -7.56
CA GLU A 120 4.45 -12.38 -7.46
C GLU A 120 2.92 -12.34 -7.42
N LEU A 121 2.34 -11.43 -6.63
CA LEU A 121 0.90 -11.21 -6.57
C LEU A 121 0.38 -10.58 -7.87
N GLU A 122 1.11 -9.64 -8.44
CA GLU A 122 0.76 -9.01 -9.72
C GLU A 122 0.70 -10.04 -10.85
N ALA A 123 1.68 -10.94 -10.93
CA ALA A 123 1.70 -12.02 -11.93
C ALA A 123 0.52 -12.99 -11.74
N ALA A 124 0.29 -13.46 -10.51
CA ALA A 124 -0.82 -14.37 -10.21
C ALA A 124 -2.18 -13.74 -10.52
N LEU A 125 -2.39 -12.48 -10.12
CA LEU A 125 -3.65 -11.76 -10.33
C LEU A 125 -3.85 -11.27 -11.77
N SER A 126 -2.78 -11.10 -12.52
CA SER A 126 -2.86 -10.83 -13.97
C SER A 126 -3.34 -12.07 -14.73
N ALA A 127 -2.94 -13.28 -14.29
CA ALA A 127 -3.40 -14.53 -14.85
C ALA A 127 -4.86 -14.83 -14.43
N SER A 128 -5.21 -14.58 -13.17
CA SER A 128 -6.56 -14.81 -12.65
C SER A 128 -6.85 -13.83 -11.51
N PHE A 129 -7.74 -12.85 -11.75
CA PHE A 129 -8.10 -11.84 -10.75
C PHE A 129 -9.13 -12.39 -9.76
N THR A 130 -8.71 -13.36 -8.92
CA THR A 130 -9.56 -14.04 -7.93
C THR A 130 -8.90 -14.07 -6.55
N PRO A 131 -9.68 -14.15 -5.47
CA PRO A 131 -9.14 -14.32 -4.12
C PRO A 131 -8.29 -15.58 -3.97
N GLU A 132 -8.64 -16.66 -4.65
CA GLU A 132 -7.94 -17.95 -4.60
C GLU A 132 -6.54 -17.82 -5.21
N ALA A 133 -6.41 -17.13 -6.34
CA ALA A 133 -5.12 -16.86 -6.98
C ALA A 133 -4.19 -16.06 -6.04
N ALA A 134 -4.70 -15.01 -5.40
CA ALA A 134 -3.93 -14.24 -4.41
C ALA A 134 -3.51 -15.10 -3.21
N LYS A 135 -4.41 -15.91 -2.68
CA LYS A 135 -4.17 -16.78 -1.51
C LYS A 135 -3.14 -17.87 -1.78
N ALA A 136 -3.00 -18.32 -3.02
CA ALA A 136 -2.04 -19.34 -3.42
C ALA A 136 -0.59 -18.84 -3.44
N VAL A 137 -0.37 -17.53 -3.57
CA VAL A 137 0.98 -16.94 -3.61
C VAL A 137 1.67 -17.12 -2.26
N ARG A 138 2.95 -17.48 -2.30
CA ARG A 138 3.84 -17.57 -1.13
C ARG A 138 4.96 -16.57 -1.29
N LEU A 139 4.98 -15.56 -0.40
CA LEU A 139 6.06 -14.58 -0.38
C LEU A 139 7.19 -15.05 0.53
N SER A 140 8.41 -14.68 0.15
CA SER A 140 9.57 -14.88 1.02
C SER A 140 9.42 -14.05 2.30
N PRO A 141 9.73 -14.60 3.49
CA PRO A 141 9.81 -13.82 4.72
C PRO A 141 11.07 -12.94 4.78
N ALA A 142 12.06 -13.18 3.91
CA ALA A 142 13.27 -12.36 3.86
C ALA A 142 12.90 -10.89 3.65
N ASP A 143 13.56 -10.00 4.36
CA ASP A 143 13.34 -8.55 4.36
C ASP A 143 11.97 -8.08 4.92
N MET A 144 11.14 -8.97 5.44
CA MET A 144 9.95 -8.57 6.17
C MET A 144 10.34 -8.05 7.56
N ASN A 145 9.55 -7.11 8.10
CA ASN A 145 9.74 -6.62 9.44
C ASN A 145 9.45 -7.72 10.48
N ALA A 146 10.21 -7.71 11.58
CA ALA A 146 9.91 -8.49 12.78
C ALA A 146 9.88 -7.56 14.00
N ASP A 147 8.85 -7.69 14.81
CA ASP A 147 8.69 -6.94 16.05
C ASP A 147 7.86 -7.74 17.07
N MET A 148 7.51 -7.11 18.19
CA MET A 148 6.68 -7.75 19.23
C MET A 148 5.28 -8.15 18.79
N HIS A 149 4.81 -7.66 17.63
CA HIS A 149 3.44 -7.89 17.12
C HIS A 149 3.39 -9.01 16.09
N ALA A 150 4.45 -9.22 15.30
CA ALA A 150 4.46 -10.21 14.23
C ALA A 150 5.87 -10.57 13.78
N SER A 151 6.10 -11.88 13.54
CA SER A 151 7.32 -12.37 12.91
C SER A 151 7.33 -12.09 11.40
N GLN A 152 8.47 -12.28 10.77
CA GLN A 152 8.64 -12.15 9.31
C GLN A 152 7.73 -13.13 8.56
N GLU A 153 7.69 -14.39 9.01
CA GLU A 153 6.87 -15.45 8.41
C GLU A 153 5.39 -15.13 8.51
N TYR A 154 4.96 -14.59 9.67
CA TYR A 154 3.59 -14.19 9.88
C TYR A 154 3.19 -13.06 8.94
N ARG A 155 4.02 -12.01 8.80
CA ARG A 155 3.76 -10.90 7.88
C ARG A 155 3.71 -11.38 6.44
N ALA A 156 4.66 -12.24 6.00
CA ALA A 156 4.66 -12.81 4.66
C ALA A 156 3.37 -13.60 4.36
N ALA A 157 2.92 -14.44 5.30
CA ALA A 157 1.67 -15.17 5.17
C ALA A 157 0.44 -14.25 5.12
N MET A 158 0.42 -13.21 5.96
CA MET A 158 -0.68 -12.26 6.02
C MET A 158 -0.80 -11.40 4.76
N VAL A 159 0.28 -11.14 4.03
CA VAL A 159 0.20 -10.43 2.73
C VAL A 159 -0.73 -11.15 1.77
N SER A 160 -0.59 -12.47 1.59
CA SER A 160 -1.47 -13.26 0.69
C SER A 160 -2.93 -13.29 1.18
N VAL A 161 -3.14 -13.35 2.50
CA VAL A 161 -4.49 -13.30 3.10
C VAL A 161 -5.14 -11.95 2.86
N MET A 162 -4.43 -10.85 3.09
CA MET A 162 -4.96 -9.50 2.86
C MET A 162 -5.16 -9.21 1.36
N ALA A 163 -4.28 -9.72 0.50
CA ALA A 163 -4.44 -9.64 -0.95
C ALA A 163 -5.74 -10.34 -1.41
N ALA A 164 -6.02 -11.54 -0.92
CA ALA A 164 -7.25 -12.25 -1.25
C ALA A 164 -8.50 -11.47 -0.80
N ARG A 165 -8.47 -10.89 0.40
CA ARG A 165 -9.57 -10.05 0.90
C ARG A 165 -9.73 -8.77 0.07
N ALA A 166 -8.61 -8.12 -0.31
CA ALA A 166 -8.63 -6.93 -1.14
C ALA A 166 -9.21 -7.20 -2.53
N VAL A 167 -8.89 -8.36 -3.14
CA VAL A 167 -9.52 -8.80 -4.41
C VAL A 167 -11.01 -9.02 -4.23
N ALA A 168 -11.44 -9.72 -3.17
CA ALA A 168 -12.86 -9.90 -2.89
C ALA A 168 -13.60 -8.56 -2.72
N SER A 169 -12.99 -7.61 -1.99
CA SER A 169 -13.51 -6.25 -1.82
C SER A 169 -13.58 -5.47 -3.15
N ALA A 170 -12.61 -5.67 -4.06
CA ALA A 170 -12.58 -5.04 -5.38
C ALA A 170 -13.67 -5.58 -6.32
N LEU A 171 -14.03 -6.86 -6.19
CA LEU A 171 -15.05 -7.51 -7.02
C LEU A 171 -16.48 -7.25 -6.52
N ALA A 172 -16.65 -6.86 -5.26
CA ALA A 172 -17.96 -6.57 -4.66
C ALA A 172 -18.48 -5.15 -4.94
N ARG A 173 -17.73 -4.33 -5.65
CA ARG A 173 -18.04 -2.93 -6.04
C ARG A 173 -18.29 -2.83 -7.53
#